data_f3a102fa9eb00b9e44787f9be9f31a79
#
_entry.id   f3a102fa9eb00b9e44787f9be9f31a79
#
_cell.length_a   1.000
_cell.length_b   1.000
_cell.length_c   1.000
_cell.angle_alpha   90.00
_cell.angle_beta   90.00
_cell.angle_gamma   90.00
#
_symmetry.space_group_name_H-M   'P 1'
#
loop_
_entity.id
_entity.type
_entity.pdbx_description
1 polymer ?
#
loop_
_entity_poly.entity_id
_entity_poly.type
_entity_poly.pdbx_seq_one_letter_code
_entity_poly.pdbx_strand_id
1 'polypeptide(L)'
;MNELINICTKNTRLSKAQIEYLDKISLLFPFIADISYSQVTMYVRDRVKSLIIVAQAKPHTSFFQYKPNSIGSMAKGSEEPLIWRTFRFAKHIQGKREWAVGLLLDMYTFPLYDSNGEMVAVICFETNY
;
A
#
# COMPACT_ATOMS: atom_id res chain seq x y z
N MET A 1 3.98 -10.64 -17.27
CA MET A 1 3.55 -9.26 -17.35
C MET A 1 3.23 -8.72 -15.97
N ASN A 2 3.64 -7.51 -15.69
CA ASN A 2 3.56 -6.97 -14.35
C ASN A 2 2.19 -6.34 -14.09
N GLU A 3 1.48 -6.83 -13.09
CA GLU A 3 0.16 -6.31 -12.73
C GLU A 3 0.22 -4.84 -12.32
N LEU A 4 1.24 -4.44 -11.53
CA LEU A 4 1.37 -3.07 -11.07
C LEU A 4 1.44 -2.10 -12.26
N ILE A 5 2.29 -2.42 -13.24
CA ILE A 5 2.46 -1.56 -14.42
C ILE A 5 1.13 -1.41 -15.16
N ASN A 6 0.42 -2.52 -15.36
CA ASN A 6 -0.87 -2.50 -16.04
C ASN A 6 -1.92 -1.68 -15.30
N ILE A 7 -2.04 -1.90 -14.01
CA ILE A 7 -3.03 -1.19 -13.19
C ILE A 7 -2.76 0.31 -13.21
N CYS A 8 -1.51 0.69 -12.98
CA CYS A 8 -1.13 2.11 -12.93
C CYS A 8 -1.29 2.78 -14.29
N THR A 9 -0.90 2.11 -15.36
CA THR A 9 -1.02 2.67 -16.72
C THR A 9 -2.47 2.94 -17.08
N LYS A 10 -3.36 2.03 -16.73
CA LYS A 10 -4.79 2.14 -17.10
C LYS A 10 -5.56 3.10 -16.19
N ASN A 11 -5.22 3.20 -14.92
CA ASN A 11 -6.09 3.81 -13.93
C ASN A 11 -5.56 5.07 -13.27
N THR A 12 -4.28 5.40 -13.45
CA THR A 12 -3.68 6.53 -12.74
C THR A 12 -3.14 7.57 -13.71
N ARG A 13 -2.76 8.73 -13.13
CA ARG A 13 -2.08 9.79 -13.86
C ARG A 13 -0.58 9.74 -13.67
N LEU A 14 -0.06 8.67 -13.07
CA LEU A 14 1.36 8.51 -12.86
C LEU A 14 2.09 8.42 -14.19
N SER A 15 3.27 9.05 -14.26
CA SER A 15 4.11 8.99 -15.45
C SER A 15 4.74 7.61 -15.57
N LYS A 16 5.27 7.32 -16.75
CA LYS A 16 5.98 6.05 -16.98
C LYS A 16 7.14 5.89 -15.99
N ALA A 17 7.90 6.96 -15.74
CA ALA A 17 9.02 6.93 -14.82
C ALA A 17 8.56 6.66 -13.38
N GLN A 18 7.46 7.27 -12.96
CA GLN A 18 6.89 7.04 -11.64
C GLN A 18 6.41 5.59 -11.48
N ILE A 19 5.77 5.06 -12.50
CA ILE A 19 5.30 3.65 -12.50
C ILE A 19 6.48 2.69 -12.40
N GLU A 20 7.54 2.94 -13.17
CA GLU A 20 8.75 2.11 -13.11
C GLU A 20 9.41 2.17 -11.74
N TYR A 21 9.41 3.33 -11.11
CA TYR A 21 9.92 3.50 -9.76
C TYR A 21 9.12 2.66 -8.76
N LEU A 22 7.78 2.72 -8.83
CA LEU A 22 6.93 1.91 -7.97
C LEU A 22 7.13 0.41 -8.20
N ASP A 23 7.33 0.01 -9.43
CA ASP A 23 7.59 -1.38 -9.76
C ASP A 23 8.86 -1.88 -9.09
N LYS A 24 9.93 -1.10 -9.13
CA LYS A 24 11.18 -1.44 -8.46
C LYS A 24 11.00 -1.55 -6.95
N ILE A 25 10.26 -0.64 -6.34
CA ILE A 25 9.97 -0.71 -4.91
C ILE A 25 9.19 -1.98 -4.58
N SER A 26 8.22 -2.35 -5.41
CA SER A 26 7.39 -3.53 -5.19
C SER A 26 8.20 -4.83 -5.18
N LEU A 27 9.29 -4.87 -5.93
CA LEU A 27 10.18 -6.04 -5.94
C LEU A 27 10.87 -6.26 -4.59
N LEU A 28 10.97 -5.23 -3.77
CA LEU A 28 11.56 -5.31 -2.43
C LEU A 28 10.54 -5.72 -1.38
N PHE A 29 9.26 -5.77 -1.71
CA PHE A 29 8.19 -6.03 -0.74
C PHE A 29 8.34 -7.34 0.03
N PRO A 30 8.70 -8.47 -0.59
CA PRO A 30 8.91 -9.69 0.19
C PRO A 30 10.01 -9.53 1.25
N PHE A 31 11.10 -8.86 0.90
CA PHE A 31 12.18 -8.58 1.83
C PHE A 31 11.74 -7.62 2.94
N ILE A 32 11.03 -6.55 2.57
CA ILE A 32 10.52 -5.57 3.54
C ILE A 32 9.54 -6.23 4.51
N ALA A 33 8.65 -7.09 4.01
CA ALA A 33 7.71 -7.81 4.84
C ALA A 33 8.42 -8.71 5.84
N ASP A 34 9.47 -9.41 5.40
CA ASP A 34 10.22 -10.31 6.28
C ASP A 34 10.94 -9.55 7.38
N ILE A 35 11.67 -8.47 7.06
CA ILE A 35 12.45 -7.74 8.07
C ILE A 35 11.58 -6.94 9.02
N SER A 36 10.41 -6.46 8.58
CA SER A 36 9.48 -5.73 9.43
C SER A 36 8.49 -6.65 10.14
N TYR A 37 8.44 -7.90 9.75
CA TYR A 37 7.46 -8.89 10.19
C TYR A 37 6.04 -8.32 10.10
N SER A 38 5.72 -7.76 8.96
CA SER A 38 4.44 -7.08 8.71
C SER A 38 3.92 -7.46 7.35
N GLN A 39 2.60 -7.39 7.19
CA GLN A 39 2.03 -7.40 5.85
C GLN A 39 2.18 -6.00 5.29
N VAL A 40 2.75 -5.89 4.09
CA VAL A 40 3.05 -4.62 3.44
C VAL A 40 2.17 -4.48 2.21
N THR A 41 1.52 -3.34 2.07
CA THR A 41 0.59 -3.07 0.97
C THR A 41 0.90 -1.70 0.38
N MET A 42 0.94 -1.60 -0.94
CA MET A 42 1.12 -0.34 -1.63
C MET A 42 -0.20 0.10 -2.25
N TYR A 43 -0.59 1.34 -1.96
CA TYR A 43 -1.78 1.97 -2.52
C TYR A 43 -1.39 3.10 -3.43
N VAL A 44 -2.09 3.24 -4.55
CA VAL A 44 -2.04 4.42 -5.42
C VAL A 44 -3.44 5.01 -5.53
N ARG A 45 -3.53 6.25 -6.02
CA ARG A 45 -4.83 6.87 -6.31
C ARG A 45 -5.10 6.80 -7.80
N ASP A 46 -6.33 6.47 -8.16
CA ASP A 46 -6.74 6.53 -9.56
C ASP A 46 -7.11 7.98 -9.94
N ARG A 47 -7.62 8.16 -11.16
CA ARG A 47 -7.95 9.48 -11.69
C ARG A 47 -9.08 10.17 -10.94
N VAL A 48 -9.93 9.43 -10.24
CA VAL A 48 -11.02 9.97 -9.42
C VAL A 48 -10.73 9.89 -7.94
N LYS A 49 -9.47 9.64 -7.58
CA LYS A 49 -8.94 9.60 -6.20
C LYS A 49 -9.48 8.44 -5.36
N SER A 50 -9.92 7.37 -5.98
CA SER A 50 -10.12 6.11 -5.28
C SER A 50 -8.75 5.46 -5.03
N LEU A 51 -8.69 4.60 -4.02
CA LEU A 51 -7.47 3.91 -3.65
C LEU A 51 -7.41 2.56 -4.36
N ILE A 52 -6.24 2.24 -4.93
CA ILE A 52 -6.05 0.95 -5.60
C ILE A 52 -4.84 0.27 -4.98
N ILE A 53 -4.97 -1.01 -4.66
CA ILE A 53 -3.85 -1.83 -4.19
C ILE A 53 -3.08 -2.32 -5.42
N VAL A 54 -1.78 -2.03 -5.46
CA VAL A 54 -0.94 -2.39 -6.61
C VAL A 54 0.21 -3.34 -6.26
N ALA A 55 0.51 -3.50 -4.97
CA ALA A 55 1.54 -4.43 -4.52
C ALA A 55 1.24 -4.86 -3.09
N GLN A 56 1.61 -6.09 -2.75
CA GLN A 56 1.34 -6.65 -1.44
C GLN A 56 2.29 -7.81 -1.16
N ALA A 57 2.75 -7.93 0.08
CA ALA A 57 3.53 -9.08 0.52
C ALA A 57 3.31 -9.30 2.01
N LYS A 58 3.47 -10.55 2.45
CA LYS A 58 3.44 -10.90 3.87
C LYS A 58 4.75 -11.59 4.22
N PRO A 59 5.13 -11.64 5.52
CA PRO A 59 6.33 -12.37 5.91
C PRO A 59 6.23 -13.83 5.53
N HIS A 60 7.34 -14.43 5.07
CA HIS A 60 7.36 -15.84 4.70
C HIS A 60 7.01 -16.76 5.87
N THR A 61 7.34 -16.33 7.08
CA THR A 61 7.10 -17.13 8.29
C THR A 61 5.71 -16.90 8.91
N SER A 62 4.90 -16.01 8.35
CA SER A 62 3.58 -15.72 8.87
C SER A 62 2.55 -16.70 8.34
N PHE A 63 1.73 -17.24 9.24
CA PHE A 63 0.59 -18.07 8.88
C PHE A 63 -0.65 -17.25 8.54
N PHE A 64 -0.64 -15.96 8.92
CA PHE A 64 -1.81 -15.10 8.76
C PHE A 64 -1.59 -14.12 7.63
N GLN A 65 -2.64 -13.91 6.87
CA GLN A 65 -2.70 -12.85 5.88
C GLN A 65 -3.81 -11.90 6.34
N TYR A 66 -3.41 -10.76 6.91
CA TYR A 66 -4.36 -9.82 7.53
C TYR A 66 -5.25 -9.14 6.51
N LYS A 67 -4.74 -8.92 5.32
CA LYS A 67 -5.52 -8.44 4.20
C LYS A 67 -5.34 -9.46 3.07
N PRO A 68 -6.42 -10.01 2.51
CA PRO A 68 -6.28 -10.99 1.43
C PRO A 68 -5.55 -10.40 0.23
N ASN A 69 -4.99 -11.27 -0.60
CA ASN A 69 -4.36 -10.81 -1.84
C ASN A 69 -5.43 -10.13 -2.70
N SER A 70 -5.33 -8.82 -2.77
CA SER A 70 -6.35 -7.99 -3.41
C SER A 70 -5.74 -6.98 -4.36
N ILE A 71 -4.63 -7.34 -5.01
CA ILE A 71 -4.01 -6.48 -6.01
C ILE A 71 -5.04 -6.17 -7.09
N GLY A 72 -5.21 -4.88 -7.39
CA GLY A 72 -6.23 -4.39 -8.31
C GLY A 72 -7.53 -3.98 -7.64
N SER A 73 -7.73 -4.33 -6.38
CA SER A 73 -8.94 -3.92 -5.65
C SER A 73 -8.95 -2.42 -5.41
N MET A 74 -10.14 -1.85 -5.49
CA MET A 74 -10.36 -0.43 -5.27
C MET A 74 -11.15 -0.20 -3.99
N ALA A 75 -10.82 0.89 -3.30
CA ALA A 75 -11.52 1.30 -2.08
C ALA A 75 -11.70 2.82 -2.09
N LYS A 76 -12.82 3.28 -1.52
CA LYS A 76 -13.01 4.71 -1.28
C LYS A 76 -12.21 5.14 -0.06
N GLY A 77 -11.90 6.43 0.03
CA GLY A 77 -11.20 6.97 1.19
C GLY A 77 -11.90 6.68 2.51
N SER A 78 -13.24 6.63 2.50
CA SER A 78 -14.03 6.30 3.69
C SER A 78 -13.83 4.86 4.16
N GLU A 79 -13.43 3.96 3.28
CA GLU A 79 -13.19 2.55 3.59
C GLU A 79 -11.78 2.32 4.13
N GLU A 80 -10.82 3.18 3.77
CA GLU A 80 -9.43 3.11 4.24
C GLU A 80 -9.00 4.50 4.72
N PRO A 81 -9.53 4.96 5.84
CA PRO A 81 -9.33 6.34 6.27
C PRO A 81 -7.88 6.70 6.59
N LEU A 82 -7.08 5.77 7.12
CA LEU A 82 -5.68 6.06 7.42
C LEU A 82 -4.87 6.24 6.13
N ILE A 83 -5.13 5.42 5.12
CA ILE A 83 -4.47 5.53 3.83
C ILE A 83 -4.86 6.86 3.17
N TRP A 84 -6.15 7.18 3.18
CA TRP A 84 -6.64 8.42 2.60
C TRP A 84 -6.02 9.64 3.26
N ARG A 85 -5.92 9.65 4.60
CA ARG A 85 -5.31 10.75 5.34
C ARG A 85 -3.84 10.89 5.03
N THR A 86 -3.14 9.78 4.83
CA THR A 86 -1.72 9.80 4.48
C THR A 86 -1.52 10.48 3.13
N PHE A 87 -2.36 10.17 2.15
CA PHE A 87 -2.34 10.86 0.86
C PHE A 87 -2.65 12.34 1.02
N ARG A 88 -3.69 12.67 1.79
CA ARG A 88 -4.15 14.05 1.92
C ARG A 88 -3.16 14.94 2.66
N PHE A 89 -2.59 14.45 3.75
CA PHE A 89 -1.77 15.27 4.63
C PHE A 89 -0.27 15.04 4.43
N ALA A 90 0.10 14.07 3.61
CA ALA A 90 1.50 13.76 3.31
C ALA A 90 2.32 13.47 4.58
N LYS A 91 1.75 12.72 5.51
CA LYS A 91 2.35 12.40 6.80
C LYS A 91 2.29 10.92 7.07
N HIS A 92 3.31 10.43 7.77
CA HIS A 92 3.25 9.13 8.40
C HIS A 92 2.11 9.12 9.42
N ILE A 93 1.26 8.09 9.37
CA ILE A 93 0.14 7.95 10.29
C ILE A 93 0.22 6.57 10.93
N GLN A 94 -0.10 6.53 12.22
CA GLN A 94 -0.16 5.33 13.02
C GLN A 94 -1.60 5.13 13.48
N GLY A 95 -2.09 3.89 13.44
CA GLY A 95 -3.45 3.62 13.88
C GLY A 95 -3.67 2.14 14.09
N LYS A 96 -4.94 1.79 14.27
CA LYS A 96 -5.35 0.41 14.48
C LYS A 96 -6.51 0.07 13.59
N ARG A 97 -6.58 -1.20 13.20
CA ARG A 97 -7.71 -1.75 12.45
C ARG A 97 -8.16 -3.04 13.14
N GLU A 98 -9.46 -3.23 13.25
CA GLU A 98 -10.00 -4.51 13.70
C GLU A 98 -9.93 -5.50 12.53
N TRP A 99 -9.15 -6.55 12.69
CA TRP A 99 -8.97 -7.59 11.67
C TRP A 99 -10.03 -8.68 11.80
N ALA A 100 -10.33 -9.04 13.04
CA ALA A 100 -11.37 -9.99 13.40
C ALA A 100 -11.92 -9.56 14.75
N VAL A 101 -13.08 -10.06 15.14
CA VAL A 101 -13.71 -9.65 16.40
C VAL A 101 -12.72 -9.79 17.56
N GLY A 102 -12.41 -8.65 18.19
CA GLY A 102 -11.48 -8.60 19.32
C GLY A 102 -10.01 -8.61 18.96
N LEU A 103 -9.65 -8.69 17.67
CA LEU A 103 -8.26 -8.71 17.24
C LEU A 103 -7.92 -7.42 16.49
N LEU A 104 -7.02 -6.64 17.06
CA LEU A 104 -6.58 -5.37 16.47
C LEU A 104 -5.23 -5.54 15.80
N LEU A 105 -5.09 -4.92 14.63
CA LEU A 105 -3.81 -4.78 13.94
C LEU A 105 -3.29 -3.38 14.16
N ASP A 106 -1.99 -3.27 14.39
CA ASP A 106 -1.30 -2.00 14.33
C ASP A 106 -1.03 -1.67 12.87
N MET A 107 -1.34 -0.45 12.48
CA MET A 107 -1.14 0.03 11.12
C MET A 107 -0.19 1.22 11.14
N TYR A 108 0.76 1.19 10.20
CA TYR A 108 1.70 2.29 10.00
C TYR A 108 1.67 2.63 8.53
N THR A 109 1.40 3.89 8.20
CA THR A 109 1.33 4.33 6.81
C THR A 109 2.42 5.34 6.53
N PHE A 110 2.99 5.26 5.33
CA PHE A 110 4.10 6.14 4.93
C PHE A 110 3.83 6.64 3.52
N PRO A 111 3.90 7.97 3.31
CA PRO A 111 3.86 8.48 1.94
C PRO A 111 5.17 8.14 1.23
N LEU A 112 5.07 7.80 -0.04
CA LEU A 112 6.21 7.49 -0.87
C LEU A 112 6.35 8.56 -1.94
N TYR A 113 7.55 9.13 -2.05
CA TYR A 113 7.85 10.21 -2.98
C TYR A 113 8.80 9.75 -4.06
N ASP A 114 8.66 10.32 -5.25
CA ASP A 114 9.64 10.11 -6.31
C ASP A 114 10.85 11.02 -6.11
N SER A 115 11.80 10.98 -7.03
CA SER A 115 13.02 11.79 -6.96
C SER A 115 12.77 13.29 -7.06
N ASN A 116 11.61 13.70 -7.55
CA ASN A 116 11.22 15.10 -7.67
C ASN A 116 10.42 15.58 -6.46
N GLY A 117 10.21 14.74 -5.47
CA GLY A 117 9.44 15.08 -4.27
C GLY A 117 7.94 15.03 -4.47
N GLU A 118 7.45 14.42 -5.54
CA GLU A 118 6.01 14.19 -5.72
C GLU A 118 5.58 12.89 -5.05
N MET A 119 4.46 12.95 -4.33
CA MET A 119 3.92 11.75 -3.70
C MET A 119 3.26 10.86 -4.75
N VAL A 120 3.74 9.62 -4.84
CA VAL A 120 3.29 8.68 -5.87
C VAL A 120 2.49 7.51 -5.31
N ALA A 121 2.63 7.23 -4.02
CA ALA A 121 1.97 6.09 -3.41
C ALA A 121 1.96 6.23 -1.89
N VAL A 122 1.24 5.33 -1.22
CA VAL A 122 1.31 5.15 0.22
C VAL A 122 1.59 3.67 0.49
N ILE A 123 2.54 3.43 1.38
CA ILE A 123 2.86 2.07 1.84
C ILE A 123 2.29 1.89 3.23
N CYS A 124 1.55 0.81 3.43
CA CYS A 124 0.94 0.46 4.70
C CYS A 124 1.56 -0.82 5.25
N PHE A 125 1.95 -0.78 6.53
CA PHE A 125 2.42 -1.93 7.27
C PHE A 125 1.34 -2.33 8.26
N GLU A 126 0.94 -3.60 8.26
CA GLU A 126 -0.03 -4.13 9.21
C GLU A 126 0.61 -5.26 9.99
N THR A 127 0.55 -5.18 11.30
CA THR A 127 1.20 -6.15 12.17
C THR A 127 0.38 -6.40 13.43
N ASN A 128 0.53 -7.61 13.97
CA ASN A 128 -0.10 -8.02 15.23
C ASN A 128 0.95 -8.78 16.05
N TYR A 129 1.70 -8.05 16.85
CA TYR A 129 2.66 -8.65 17.77
C TYR A 129 1.99 -8.95 19.08
#